data_9f11fd7a8bf3effe7ecaaad47eb254ca
#
_entry.id   9f11fd7a8bf3effe7ecaaad47eb254ca
#
_cell.length_a   1.000
_cell.length_b   1.000
_cell.length_c   1.000
_cell.angle_alpha   90.00
_cell.angle_beta   90.00
_cell.angle_gamma   90.00
#
_symmetry.space_group_name_H-M   'P 1'
#
loop_
_entity.id
_entity.type
_entity.pdbx_description
1 polymer ?
#
loop_
_entity_poly.entity_id
_entity_poly.type
_entity_poly.pdbx_seq_one_letter_code
_entity_poly.pdbx_strand_id
1 'polypeptide(L)' 'TIIAYLTDNPEAKASSIAEYIGLKPSRTRDYLNELIAEGIVVAEGSNRNRTYRLKA' A
#
# COMPACT_ATOMS: atom_id res chain seq x y z
N THR A 1 9.23 -4.77 4.87
CA THR A 1 7.78 -5.01 4.87
C THR A 1 7.04 -3.82 4.26
N ILE A 2 5.78 -4.01 3.91
CA ILE A 2 4.94 -2.92 3.39
C ILE A 2 4.85 -1.79 4.43
N ILE A 3 4.72 -2.14 5.70
CA ILE A 3 4.62 -1.15 6.77
C ILE A 3 5.89 -0.31 6.84
N ALA A 4 7.05 -0.94 6.78
CA ALA A 4 8.32 -0.21 6.81
C ALA A 4 8.46 0.72 5.60
N TYR A 5 8.06 0.24 4.43
CA TYR A 5 8.11 1.04 3.21
C TYR A 5 7.19 2.26 3.31
N LEU A 6 5.98 2.07 3.82
CA LEU A 6 5.00 3.16 3.95
C LEU A 6 5.40 4.17 5.03
N THR A 7 6.18 3.76 6.02
CA THR A 7 6.72 4.68 7.02
C THR A 7 7.59 5.74 6.35
N ASP A 8 8.39 5.34 5.37
CA ASP A 8 9.27 6.25 4.64
C ASP A 8 8.61 6.86 3.40
N ASN A 9 7.52 6.26 2.92
CA ASN A 9 6.84 6.66 1.69
C ASN A 9 5.34 6.76 1.92
N PRO A 10 4.87 7.81 2.60
CA PRO A 10 3.46 7.90 3.06
C PRO A 10 2.42 8.04 1.96
N GLU A 11 2.81 8.22 0.72
CA GLU A 11 1.88 8.33 -0.40
C GLU A 11 2.29 7.42 -1.54
N ALA A 12 2.62 6.18 -1.22
CA ALA A 12 3.08 5.22 -2.21
C ALA A 12 1.93 4.60 -2.99
N LYS A 13 2.17 4.36 -4.28
CA LYS A 13 1.21 3.64 -5.12
C LYS A 13 1.45 2.14 -5.02
N ALA A 14 0.42 1.35 -5.33
CA ALA A 14 0.54 -0.10 -5.28
C ALA A 14 1.68 -0.64 -6.14
N SER A 15 1.89 -0.03 -7.32
CA SER A 15 2.98 -0.45 -8.21
C SER A 15 4.36 -0.25 -7.57
N SER A 16 4.55 0.86 -6.87
CA SER A 16 5.81 1.13 -6.17
C SER A 16 6.02 0.16 -5.02
N ILE A 17 4.96 -0.14 -4.29
CA ILE A 17 5.01 -1.09 -3.19
C ILE A 17 5.33 -2.49 -3.73
N ALA A 18 4.69 -2.88 -4.85
CA ALA A 18 4.93 -4.17 -5.47
C ALA A 18 6.39 -4.34 -5.88
N GLU A 19 7.00 -3.32 -6.46
CA GLU A 19 8.41 -3.34 -6.82
C GLU A 19 9.29 -3.52 -5.59
N TYR A 20 8.98 -2.80 -4.54
CA TYR A 20 9.77 -2.86 -3.31
C TYR A 20 9.75 -4.26 -2.69
N ILE A 21 8.57 -4.89 -2.60
CA ILE A 21 8.47 -6.20 -1.97
C ILE A 21 8.70 -7.36 -2.92
N GLY A 22 8.85 -7.08 -4.22
CA GLY A 22 9.16 -8.11 -5.21
C GLY A 22 7.98 -9.01 -5.56
N LEU A 23 6.75 -8.51 -5.45
CA LEU A 23 5.54 -9.27 -5.77
C LEU A 23 4.80 -8.63 -6.94
N LYS A 24 3.89 -9.39 -7.53
CA LYS A 24 3.03 -8.87 -8.60
C LYS A 24 2.02 -7.89 -8.02
N PRO A 25 1.54 -6.90 -8.82
CA PRO A 25 0.57 -5.92 -8.33
C PRO A 25 -0.69 -6.53 -7.71
N SER A 26 -1.21 -7.60 -8.29
CA SER A 26 -2.41 -8.25 -7.76
C SER A 26 -2.19 -8.82 -6.36
N ARG A 27 -1.04 -9.45 -6.16
CA ARG A 27 -0.68 -10.01 -4.85
C ARG A 27 -0.47 -8.90 -3.83
N THR A 28 0.17 -7.82 -4.27
CA THR A 28 0.40 -6.65 -3.43
C THR A 28 -0.92 -6.04 -2.97
N ARG A 29 -1.90 -5.94 -3.87
CA ARG A 29 -3.22 -5.41 -3.52
C ARG A 29 -3.94 -6.28 -2.50
N ASP A 30 -3.78 -7.61 -2.58
CA ASP A 30 -4.37 -8.51 -1.60
C ASP A 30 -3.83 -8.22 -0.21
N TYR A 31 -2.52 -8.06 -0.07
CA TYR A 31 -1.90 -7.70 1.20
C TYR A 31 -2.36 -6.33 1.68
N LEU A 32 -2.43 -5.35 0.78
CA LEU A 32 -2.88 -4.01 1.14
C LEU A 32 -4.33 -4.04 1.62
N ASN A 33 -5.19 -4.82 0.96
CA ASN A 33 -6.59 -4.94 1.37
C ASN A 33 -6.70 -5.55 2.77
N GLU A 34 -5.87 -6.53 3.10
CA GLU A 34 -5.81 -7.09 4.44
C GLU A 34 -5.41 -6.04 5.47
N LEU A 35 -4.39 -5.27 5.17
CA LEU A 35 -3.93 -4.21 6.09
C LEU A 35 -4.98 -3.12 6.26
N ILE A 36 -5.72 -2.81 5.20
CA ILE A 36 -6.82 -1.85 5.28
C ILE A 36 -7.93 -2.39 6.18
N ALA A 37 -8.27 -3.66 6.03
CA ALA A 37 -9.29 -4.30 6.84
C ALA A 37 -8.91 -4.33 8.32
N GLU A 38 -7.63 -4.42 8.61
CA GLU A 38 -7.10 -4.41 9.98
C GLU A 38 -6.95 -3.00 10.54
N GLY A 39 -7.17 -1.97 9.73
CA GLY A 39 -7.06 -0.59 10.18
C GLY A 39 -5.61 -0.10 10.28
N ILE A 40 -4.68 -0.77 9.63
CA ILE A 40 -3.26 -0.38 9.65
C ILE A 40 -2.92 0.55 8.50
N VAL A 41 -3.56 0.37 7.35
CA VAL A 41 -3.31 1.14 6.14
C VAL A 41 -4.60 1.81 5.68
N VAL A 42 -4.46 3.01 5.12
CA VAL A 42 -5.56 3.77 4.53
C VAL A 42 -5.26 3.99 3.05
N ALA A 43 -6.26 3.77 2.20
CA ALA A 43 -6.16 4.09 0.77
C ALA A 43 -6.82 5.44 0.52
N GLU A 44 -6.15 6.29 -0.25
CA GLU A 44 -6.68 7.61 -0.60
C GLU A 44 -6.62 7.82 -2.11
N GLY A 45 -7.52 8.65 -2.62
CA GLY A 45 -7.56 8.97 -4.03
C GLY A 45 -8.42 8.01 -4.85
N SER A 46 -8.53 8.28 -6.15
CA SER A 46 -9.30 7.47 -7.08
C SER A 46 -8.39 6.48 -7.82
N ASN A 47 -8.99 5.61 -8.64
CA ASN A 47 -8.31 4.49 -9.27
C ASN A 47 -6.90 4.76 -9.82
N ARG A 48 -6.71 5.83 -10.55
CA ARG A 48 -5.41 6.14 -11.16
C ARG A 48 -4.44 6.82 -10.22
N ASN A 49 -4.99 7.56 -9.24
CA ASN A 49 -4.19 8.33 -8.30
C ASN A 49 -4.31 7.79 -6.88
N ARG A 50 -4.71 6.53 -6.75
CA ARG A 50 -4.83 5.91 -5.44
C ARG A 50 -3.45 5.73 -4.81
N THR A 51 -3.31 6.21 -3.60
CA THR A 51 -2.11 6.04 -2.81
C THR A 51 -2.45 5.34 -1.51
N TYR A 52 -1.44 4.77 -0.88
CA TYR A 52 -1.61 4.05 0.37
C TYR A 52 -0.70 4.68 1.42
N ARG A 53 -1.20 4.78 2.63
CA ARG A 53 -0.41 5.29 3.75
C ARG A 53 -0.79 4.57 5.03
N LEU A 54 0.09 4.66 6.02
CA LEU A 54 -0.22 4.11 7.32
C LEU A 54 -1.28 4.98 8.00
N LYS A 55 -2.16 4.33 8.71
CA LYS A 55 -3.15 5.02 9.52
C LYS A 55 -2.41 5.56 10.74
N ALA A 56 -2.41 6.87 10.87
CA ALA A 56 -1.71 7.54 11.97
C ALA A 56 -2.36 7.29 13.31
#